data_f4c3d214af26c23380c266985a257e42
#
_entry.id   f4c3d214af26c23380c266985a257e42
#
_cell.length_a   1.000
_cell.length_b   1.000
_cell.length_c   1.000
_cell.angle_alpha   90.00
_cell.angle_beta   90.00
_cell.angle_gamma   90.00
#
_symmetry.space_group_name_H-M   'P 1'
#
loop_
_entity.id
_entity.type
_entity.pdbx_description
1 polymer ?
#
loop_
_entity_poly.entity_id
_entity_poly.type
_entity_poly.pdbx_seq_one_letter_code
_entity_poly.pdbx_strand_id
1 'polypeptide(L)'
;MLSQDSRIKDLYKTPVGHDIISKLLLQLGKSEKLVTNPVVGNLKLKTTARLTKKILGPGFWNAFLNLVNTEKDVPADGKCEISHRWWKEAVFYQIYPRTFADSNGDGTGDLRGIISRLDYLKELGVDALWLSPIYDSPMDDNGYDIRDYKKILKDFGTMADFDELLEQVHKRGMRLIMDLVVNHTSDEHEWFKKALEDKSSKYHDYYIFRDNKNNWTSFFSGSAWNYYEELNQYALHLFSKKQMDLNWENPELRNDVIEMINWWLNKGIDGFRMDVINCISKREGLPDGDELIGQMMGLTGIENYFYGPHLHEYLREIKQKAFIPHEAFSVGETPGLGMQMCRLVTGEERNELDMVFSFDHLETPGHTRFEDYEYDLNYLRDYMIDWTQNYGNNCWMSIFYNNHDNPRMVSKIKKNKQYHTQIKKLLAVIQFTLRGTPFVFQGDEIGLENYDFNSIDQINDVESRNLYVELCKKMDEKAAFEIIKAGTRDHARILLPFEENKRSFENKLNSSNNSQSDIDNSAYAIFSQQQADKEIFEVYKTLIQLRKNNPELIYGDFELLNNKKDRFVYKRGNAVQFIIDCNLSDKNQKAFVVGKEYELVYATTADTEVKIKTDSISVLEPYEARIYRLLK
;
A
#
# COMPACT_ATOMS: atom_id res chain seq x y z
N MET A 1 -22.81 -15.85 18.60
CA MET A 1 -21.58 -15.31 19.27
C MET A 1 -20.67 -16.47 19.63
N LEU A 2 -19.42 -16.42 19.29
CA LEU A 2 -18.41 -17.39 19.69
C LEU A 2 -18.00 -17.17 21.14
N SER A 3 -17.64 -18.25 21.84
CA SER A 3 -17.22 -18.25 23.24
C SER A 3 -16.05 -19.20 23.45
N GLN A 4 -15.51 -19.24 24.65
CA GLN A 4 -14.46 -20.21 25.00
C GLN A 4 -14.88 -21.68 24.84
N ASP A 5 -16.18 -21.99 24.76
CA ASP A 5 -16.70 -23.34 24.46
C ASP A 5 -16.82 -23.64 22.97
N SER A 6 -16.69 -22.64 22.10
CA SER A 6 -16.62 -22.79 20.64
C SER A 6 -15.35 -23.54 20.22
N ARG A 7 -15.33 -24.09 19.01
CA ARG A 7 -14.19 -24.86 18.49
C ARG A 7 -13.31 -23.98 17.59
N ILE A 8 -12.05 -24.35 17.41
CA ILE A 8 -11.13 -23.66 16.51
C ILE A 8 -11.71 -23.53 15.10
N LYS A 9 -12.30 -24.62 14.55
CA LYS A 9 -12.94 -24.61 13.23
C LYS A 9 -14.11 -23.63 13.13
N ASP A 10 -14.81 -23.34 14.23
CA ASP A 10 -15.94 -22.39 14.24
C ASP A 10 -15.40 -20.97 14.17
N LEU A 11 -14.27 -20.71 14.85
CA LEU A 11 -13.54 -19.45 14.77
C LEU A 11 -12.97 -19.24 13.36
N TYR A 12 -12.34 -20.26 12.78
CA TYR A 12 -11.73 -20.22 11.45
C TYR A 12 -12.76 -20.00 10.32
N LYS A 13 -14.03 -20.25 10.54
CA LYS A 13 -15.11 -19.96 9.57
C LYS A 13 -15.55 -18.50 9.54
N THR A 14 -15.17 -17.70 10.53
CA THR A 14 -15.48 -16.26 10.54
C THR A 14 -14.42 -15.52 9.73
N PRO A 15 -14.75 -14.40 9.04
CA PRO A 15 -13.78 -13.65 8.23
C PRO A 15 -12.57 -13.22 9.05
N VAL A 16 -12.78 -12.56 10.17
CA VAL A 16 -11.72 -12.08 11.08
C VAL A 16 -10.91 -13.26 11.63
N GLY A 17 -11.59 -14.33 12.06
CA GLY A 17 -10.91 -15.51 12.62
C GLY A 17 -10.08 -16.25 11.59
N HIS A 18 -10.58 -16.35 10.34
CA HIS A 18 -9.83 -16.91 9.22
C HIS A 18 -8.53 -16.14 8.99
N ASP A 19 -8.63 -14.84 8.75
CA ASP A 19 -7.48 -14.02 8.35
C ASP A 19 -6.41 -13.95 9.46
N ILE A 20 -6.82 -13.76 10.72
CA ILE A 20 -5.86 -13.73 11.84
C ILE A 20 -5.18 -15.09 12.03
N ILE A 21 -5.93 -16.20 11.99
CA ILE A 21 -5.34 -17.53 12.15
C ILE A 21 -4.42 -17.87 10.98
N SER A 22 -4.84 -17.59 9.75
CA SER A 22 -4.02 -17.83 8.55
C SER A 22 -2.71 -17.04 8.62
N LYS A 23 -2.77 -15.76 9.01
CA LYS A 23 -1.58 -14.91 9.19
C LYS A 23 -0.64 -15.42 10.29
N LEU A 24 -1.19 -15.81 11.44
CA LEU A 24 -0.40 -16.39 12.53
C LEU A 24 0.28 -17.71 12.12
N LEU A 25 -0.45 -18.59 11.43
CA LEU A 25 0.10 -19.84 10.93
C LEU A 25 1.22 -19.59 9.92
N LEU A 26 1.02 -18.67 9.02
CA LEU A 26 1.99 -18.29 8.01
C LEU A 26 3.29 -17.76 8.66
N GLN A 27 3.19 -16.86 9.63
CA GLN A 27 4.33 -16.34 10.38
C GLN A 27 5.08 -17.44 11.16
N LEU A 28 4.37 -18.47 11.63
CA LEU A 28 4.97 -19.61 12.32
C LEU A 28 5.49 -20.71 11.35
N GLY A 29 5.45 -20.48 10.04
CA GLY A 29 5.82 -21.44 9.02
C GLY A 29 4.93 -22.70 9.03
N LYS A 30 3.65 -22.57 9.42
CA LYS A 30 2.67 -23.65 9.48
C LYS A 30 1.62 -23.51 8.39
N SER A 31 1.10 -24.65 7.94
CA SER A 31 0.01 -24.69 6.97
C SER A 31 -1.36 -24.61 7.67
N GLU A 32 -2.33 -24.00 7.00
CA GLU A 32 -3.75 -23.98 7.39
C GLU A 32 -4.35 -25.39 7.55
N LYS A 33 -3.74 -26.41 6.93
CA LYS A 33 -4.08 -27.82 7.17
C LYS A 33 -4.05 -28.21 8.66
N LEU A 34 -3.32 -27.44 9.48
CA LEU A 34 -3.28 -27.68 10.93
C LEU A 34 -4.65 -27.43 11.56
N VAL A 35 -5.31 -26.32 11.24
CA VAL A 35 -6.62 -25.93 11.83
C VAL A 35 -7.79 -26.61 11.13
N THR A 36 -7.64 -26.97 9.86
CA THR A 36 -8.64 -27.74 9.11
C THR A 36 -8.59 -29.25 9.42
N ASN A 37 -7.51 -29.74 10.09
CA ASN A 37 -7.44 -31.10 10.58
C ASN A 37 -8.56 -31.38 11.60
N PRO A 38 -9.31 -32.49 11.47
CA PRO A 38 -10.45 -32.80 12.35
C PRO A 38 -10.10 -32.86 13.84
N VAL A 39 -8.88 -33.24 14.22
CA VAL A 39 -8.46 -33.31 15.63
C VAL A 39 -8.26 -31.89 16.18
N VAL A 40 -7.44 -31.08 15.53
CA VAL A 40 -7.13 -29.71 15.96
C VAL A 40 -8.35 -28.81 15.83
N GLY A 41 -9.04 -28.84 14.70
CA GLY A 41 -10.22 -28.01 14.43
C GLY A 41 -11.38 -28.25 15.40
N ASN A 42 -11.48 -29.46 16.00
CA ASN A 42 -12.51 -29.76 16.99
C ASN A 42 -12.11 -29.41 18.45
N LEU A 43 -10.89 -28.96 18.71
CA LEU A 43 -10.50 -28.49 20.04
C LEU A 43 -11.35 -27.28 20.45
N LYS A 44 -11.82 -27.28 21.70
CA LYS A 44 -12.50 -26.11 22.28
C LYS A 44 -11.47 -25.00 22.54
N LEU A 45 -11.87 -23.76 22.33
CA LEU A 45 -10.99 -22.61 22.55
C LEU A 45 -10.44 -22.55 23.97
N LYS A 46 -11.22 -22.89 25.01
CA LYS A 46 -10.72 -23.01 26.38
C LYS A 46 -9.59 -24.05 26.55
N THR A 47 -9.63 -25.13 25.77
CA THR A 47 -8.56 -26.16 25.77
C THR A 47 -7.33 -25.61 25.07
N THR A 48 -7.51 -24.99 23.92
CA THR A 48 -6.43 -24.34 23.17
C THR A 48 -5.77 -23.23 23.99
N ALA A 49 -6.56 -22.39 24.67
CA ALA A 49 -6.06 -21.35 25.55
C ALA A 49 -5.17 -21.92 26.69
N ARG A 50 -5.54 -23.07 27.26
CA ARG A 50 -4.70 -23.75 28.26
C ARG A 50 -3.39 -24.28 27.66
N LEU A 51 -3.45 -24.88 26.48
CA LEU A 51 -2.28 -25.44 25.80
C LEU A 51 -1.31 -24.34 25.34
N THR A 52 -1.85 -23.21 24.90
CA THR A 52 -1.06 -22.08 24.36
C THR A 52 -0.74 -21.00 25.43
N LYS A 53 -1.18 -21.16 26.67
CA LYS A 53 -1.06 -20.14 27.73
C LYS A 53 0.36 -19.58 27.92
N LYS A 54 1.39 -20.43 27.74
CA LYS A 54 2.80 -20.02 27.86
C LYS A 54 3.29 -19.22 26.64
N ILE A 55 2.62 -19.35 25.50
CA ILE A 55 2.99 -18.73 24.21
C ILE A 55 2.12 -17.49 23.97
N LEU A 56 0.80 -17.62 24.16
CA LEU A 56 -0.19 -16.62 23.80
C LEU A 56 -0.77 -15.85 25.00
N GLY A 57 -0.26 -16.05 26.20
CA GLY A 57 -0.74 -15.36 27.40
C GLY A 57 -2.21 -15.57 27.75
N PRO A 58 -2.69 -15.03 28.90
CA PRO A 58 -4.06 -15.24 29.34
C PRO A 58 -5.10 -14.35 28.62
N GLY A 59 -4.72 -13.18 28.15
CA GLY A 59 -5.61 -12.16 27.54
C GLY A 59 -5.92 -12.40 26.07
N PHE A 60 -4.97 -12.96 25.33
CA PHE A 60 -5.05 -13.12 23.85
C PHE A 60 -6.39 -13.70 23.37
N TRP A 61 -6.84 -14.84 23.91
CA TRP A 61 -8.06 -15.49 23.43
C TRP A 61 -9.34 -14.66 23.72
N ASN A 62 -9.34 -13.87 24.78
CA ASN A 62 -10.45 -12.96 25.06
C ASN A 62 -10.46 -11.78 24.09
N ALA A 63 -9.31 -11.14 23.86
CA ALA A 63 -9.17 -10.06 22.89
C ALA A 63 -9.54 -10.55 21.48
N PHE A 64 -9.05 -11.73 21.09
CA PHE A 64 -9.38 -12.34 19.80
C PHE A 64 -10.88 -12.66 19.66
N LEU A 65 -11.52 -13.26 20.68
CA LEU A 65 -12.96 -13.51 20.68
C LEU A 65 -13.78 -12.22 20.60
N ASN A 66 -13.36 -11.17 21.27
CA ASN A 66 -14.01 -9.87 21.19
C ASN A 66 -13.98 -9.34 19.77
N LEU A 67 -12.80 -9.37 19.13
CA LEU A 67 -12.64 -8.91 17.74
C LEU A 67 -13.49 -9.73 16.76
N VAL A 68 -13.44 -11.06 16.85
CA VAL A 68 -14.23 -11.95 15.97
C VAL A 68 -15.73 -11.75 16.18
N ASN A 69 -16.19 -11.46 17.39
CA ASN A 69 -17.60 -11.24 17.68
C ASN A 69 -18.08 -9.83 17.31
N THR A 70 -17.19 -8.89 17.00
CA THR A 70 -17.54 -7.57 16.47
C THR A 70 -18.09 -7.69 15.06
N GLU A 71 -17.48 -8.54 14.22
CA GLU A 71 -17.93 -8.78 12.85
C GLU A 71 -18.98 -9.90 12.81
N LYS A 72 -20.12 -9.57 12.24
CA LYS A 72 -21.27 -10.52 12.12
C LYS A 72 -21.54 -10.92 10.68
N ASP A 73 -21.02 -10.15 9.73
CA ASP A 73 -21.24 -10.40 8.32
C ASP A 73 -20.30 -11.48 7.79
N VAL A 74 -20.68 -12.11 6.71
CA VAL A 74 -19.86 -13.03 5.95
C VAL A 74 -19.77 -12.52 4.51
N PRO A 75 -18.61 -12.63 3.85
CA PRO A 75 -18.50 -12.24 2.45
C PRO A 75 -19.46 -13.04 1.57
N ALA A 76 -20.00 -12.42 0.54
CA ALA A 76 -20.73 -13.11 -0.52
C ALA A 76 -19.85 -14.21 -1.16
N ASP A 77 -20.44 -15.20 -1.82
CA ASP A 77 -19.68 -16.33 -2.38
C ASP A 77 -18.80 -15.94 -3.59
N GLY A 78 -19.00 -14.72 -4.12
CA GLY A 78 -18.23 -14.17 -5.23
C GLY A 78 -18.48 -14.82 -6.58
N LYS A 79 -19.55 -15.63 -6.71
CA LYS A 79 -19.95 -16.29 -7.95
C LYS A 79 -20.92 -15.44 -8.75
N CYS A 80 -20.42 -14.33 -9.29
CA CYS A 80 -21.18 -13.42 -10.13
C CYS A 80 -20.39 -13.11 -11.41
N GLU A 81 -21.03 -12.49 -12.38
CA GLU A 81 -20.32 -11.88 -13.50
C GLU A 81 -19.48 -10.69 -13.01
N ILE A 82 -18.31 -10.51 -13.60
CA ILE A 82 -17.44 -9.39 -13.26
C ILE A 82 -18.02 -8.13 -13.91
N SER A 83 -18.35 -7.13 -13.11
CA SER A 83 -18.80 -5.83 -13.62
C SER A 83 -17.68 -5.09 -14.34
N HIS A 84 -18.01 -4.42 -15.46
CA HIS A 84 -17.07 -3.56 -16.15
C HIS A 84 -17.03 -2.18 -15.51
N ARG A 85 -15.84 -1.73 -15.12
CA ARG A 85 -15.61 -0.44 -14.48
C ARG A 85 -14.33 0.17 -15.03
N TRP A 86 -14.31 1.49 -15.23
CA TRP A 86 -13.13 2.17 -15.76
C TRP A 86 -11.88 1.91 -14.92
N TRP A 87 -12.01 1.87 -13.60
CA TRP A 87 -10.89 1.65 -12.68
C TRP A 87 -10.39 0.20 -12.66
N LYS A 88 -11.15 -0.78 -13.12
CA LYS A 88 -10.69 -2.16 -13.35
C LYS A 88 -9.81 -2.27 -14.60
N GLU A 89 -10.08 -1.42 -15.59
CA GLU A 89 -9.37 -1.39 -16.88
C GLU A 89 -8.13 -0.51 -16.83
N ALA A 90 -8.13 0.52 -15.98
CA ALA A 90 -7.10 1.52 -15.87
C ALA A 90 -5.75 0.96 -15.39
N VAL A 91 -4.69 1.63 -15.82
CA VAL A 91 -3.36 1.57 -15.18
C VAL A 91 -3.17 2.87 -14.40
N PHE A 92 -3.03 2.74 -13.10
CA PHE A 92 -2.77 3.88 -12.22
C PHE A 92 -1.27 4.14 -12.09
N TYR A 93 -0.92 5.41 -11.95
CA TYR A 93 0.44 5.85 -11.65
C TYR A 93 0.43 6.74 -10.41
N GLN A 94 1.11 6.31 -9.35
CA GLN A 94 1.24 7.08 -8.13
C GLN A 94 2.35 8.11 -8.26
N ILE A 95 2.01 9.37 -8.04
CA ILE A 95 2.94 10.50 -7.95
C ILE A 95 3.08 10.93 -6.49
N TYR A 96 4.32 10.97 -6.01
CA TYR A 96 4.71 11.62 -4.78
C TYR A 96 5.23 13.03 -5.14
N PRO A 97 4.41 14.09 -5.03
CA PRO A 97 4.67 15.39 -5.68
C PRO A 97 6.04 15.97 -5.37
N ARG A 98 6.44 15.92 -4.09
CA ARG A 98 7.71 16.46 -3.59
C ARG A 98 8.95 15.99 -4.34
N THR A 99 8.91 14.77 -4.90
CA THR A 99 10.09 14.14 -5.51
C THR A 99 9.90 13.74 -6.97
N PHE A 100 8.78 14.15 -7.59
CA PHE A 100 8.49 13.81 -8.98
C PHE A 100 9.24 14.70 -9.96
N ALA A 101 8.84 15.97 -10.08
CA ALA A 101 9.44 16.93 -11.02
C ALA A 101 9.43 18.35 -10.44
N ASP A 102 10.58 18.99 -10.42
CA ASP A 102 10.80 20.35 -9.93
C ASP A 102 10.81 21.33 -11.11
N SER A 103 9.79 22.19 -11.21
CA SER A 103 9.67 23.14 -12.31
C SER A 103 10.37 24.47 -12.07
N ASN A 104 10.56 24.85 -10.80
CA ASN A 104 11.04 26.18 -10.40
C ASN A 104 12.51 26.20 -9.96
N GLY A 105 13.13 25.03 -9.76
CA GLY A 105 14.54 24.89 -9.42
C GLY A 105 14.85 25.01 -7.93
N ASP A 106 13.84 24.89 -7.06
CA ASP A 106 14.02 24.97 -5.61
C ASP A 106 14.37 23.62 -4.94
N GLY A 107 14.42 22.53 -5.72
CA GLY A 107 14.76 21.17 -5.29
C GLY A 107 13.58 20.42 -4.68
N THR A 108 12.38 20.92 -4.85
CA THR A 108 11.13 20.28 -4.46
C THR A 108 10.24 20.14 -5.69
N GLY A 109 9.72 18.97 -5.95
CA GLY A 109 8.75 18.75 -7.02
C GLY A 109 7.47 19.53 -6.75
N ASP A 110 6.78 19.95 -7.83
CA ASP A 110 5.61 20.80 -7.75
C ASP A 110 4.54 20.45 -8.80
N LEU A 111 3.36 21.07 -8.72
CA LEU A 111 2.23 20.79 -9.63
C LEU A 111 2.56 21.15 -11.08
N ARG A 112 3.32 22.22 -11.33
CA ARG A 112 3.76 22.60 -12.68
C ARG A 112 4.77 21.61 -13.25
N GLY A 113 5.62 21.03 -12.41
CA GLY A 113 6.51 19.94 -12.77
C GLY A 113 5.70 18.69 -13.19
N ILE A 114 4.63 18.37 -12.47
CA ILE A 114 3.71 17.29 -12.86
C ILE A 114 3.06 17.57 -14.21
N ILE A 115 2.54 18.81 -14.42
CA ILE A 115 1.94 19.21 -15.70
C ILE A 115 2.95 19.03 -16.86
N SER A 116 4.21 19.39 -16.66
CA SER A 116 5.26 19.27 -17.68
C SER A 116 5.54 17.82 -18.09
N ARG A 117 5.17 16.85 -17.26
CA ARG A 117 5.41 15.41 -17.46
C ARG A 117 4.16 14.60 -17.87
N LEU A 118 3.01 15.25 -18.08
CA LEU A 118 1.78 14.54 -18.45
C LEU A 118 1.90 13.81 -19.79
N ASP A 119 2.62 14.36 -20.77
CA ASP A 119 2.84 13.69 -22.06
C ASP A 119 3.72 12.44 -21.92
N TYR A 120 4.73 12.47 -21.04
CA TYR A 120 5.53 11.31 -20.67
C TYR A 120 4.66 10.20 -20.07
N LEU A 121 3.77 10.53 -19.12
CA LEU A 121 2.86 9.57 -18.51
C LEU A 121 1.84 9.01 -19.52
N LYS A 122 1.36 9.86 -20.41
CA LYS A 122 0.48 9.42 -21.52
C LYS A 122 1.18 8.51 -22.50
N GLU A 123 2.43 8.79 -22.84
CA GLU A 123 3.27 7.94 -23.68
C GLU A 123 3.51 6.57 -23.05
N LEU A 124 3.77 6.52 -21.73
CA LEU A 124 3.88 5.28 -20.97
C LEU A 124 2.60 4.42 -21.06
N GLY A 125 1.46 5.08 -21.22
CA GLY A 125 0.16 4.42 -21.31
C GLY A 125 -0.67 4.49 -20.03
N VAL A 126 -0.37 5.41 -19.12
CA VAL A 126 -1.13 5.64 -17.86
C VAL A 126 -2.55 6.14 -18.16
N ASP A 127 -3.53 5.68 -17.38
CA ASP A 127 -4.94 6.08 -17.49
C ASP A 127 -5.39 6.95 -16.33
N ALA A 128 -4.80 6.77 -15.15
CA ALA A 128 -5.18 7.51 -13.96
C ALA A 128 -3.95 7.86 -13.11
N LEU A 129 -3.94 9.07 -12.58
CA LEU A 129 -2.92 9.55 -11.65
C LEU A 129 -3.47 9.47 -10.23
N TRP A 130 -2.66 8.99 -9.32
CA TRP A 130 -2.89 9.12 -7.88
C TRP A 130 -1.83 10.08 -7.31
N LEU A 131 -2.28 11.23 -6.80
CA LEU A 131 -1.42 12.19 -6.11
C LEU A 131 -1.41 11.88 -4.60
N SER A 132 -0.22 11.64 -4.03
CA SER A 132 -0.03 11.74 -2.59
C SER A 132 -0.36 13.16 -2.10
N PRO A 133 -0.58 13.41 -0.79
CA PRO A 133 -1.18 14.65 -0.31
C PRO A 133 -0.51 15.93 -0.85
N ILE A 134 -1.33 16.84 -1.35
CA ILE A 134 -0.91 18.16 -1.86
C ILE A 134 -1.48 19.31 -1.02
N TYR A 135 -2.19 18.99 0.04
CA TYR A 135 -2.84 19.94 0.93
C TYR A 135 -1.85 20.75 1.75
N ASP A 136 -2.29 21.89 2.28
CA ASP A 136 -1.49 22.69 3.20
C ASP A 136 -1.17 21.88 4.47
N SER A 137 0.11 21.76 4.79
CA SER A 137 0.65 20.90 5.84
C SER A 137 1.91 21.51 6.45
N PRO A 138 2.15 21.31 7.76
CA PRO A 138 3.46 21.56 8.38
C PRO A 138 4.57 20.60 7.92
N MET A 139 4.22 19.51 7.23
CA MET A 139 5.16 18.50 6.67
C MET A 139 5.90 17.69 7.73
N ASP A 140 5.32 17.48 8.91
CA ASP A 140 5.88 16.59 9.94
C ASP A 140 5.93 15.13 9.48
N ASP A 141 4.85 14.68 8.81
CA ASP A 141 4.80 13.38 8.13
C ASP A 141 4.60 13.55 6.61
N ASN A 142 5.42 14.39 6.02
CA ASN A 142 5.52 14.57 4.56
C ASN A 142 4.18 14.84 3.85
N GLY A 143 3.27 15.59 4.50
CA GLY A 143 1.98 16.00 3.96
C GLY A 143 0.78 15.23 4.51
N TYR A 144 0.99 14.13 5.24
CA TYR A 144 -0.10 13.39 5.88
C TYR A 144 -0.57 14.02 7.20
N ASP A 145 0.06 15.08 7.67
CA ASP A 145 -0.34 15.97 8.76
C ASP A 145 -1.04 17.22 8.18
N ILE A 146 -2.32 17.11 7.80
CA ILE A 146 -3.03 18.14 7.04
C ILE A 146 -3.49 19.28 7.96
N ARG A 147 -3.10 20.50 7.62
CA ARG A 147 -3.48 21.74 8.29
C ARG A 147 -4.72 22.39 7.67
N ASP A 148 -4.89 22.33 6.36
CA ASP A 148 -6.06 22.84 5.65
C ASP A 148 -6.34 22.01 4.39
N TYR A 149 -7.46 21.30 4.38
CA TYR A 149 -7.87 20.43 3.26
C TYR A 149 -8.24 21.17 1.98
N LYS A 150 -8.52 22.49 2.06
CA LYS A 150 -8.98 23.28 0.91
C LYS A 150 -7.90 24.25 0.38
N LYS A 151 -6.65 24.09 0.84
CA LYS A 151 -5.49 24.81 0.34
C LYS A 151 -4.44 23.86 -0.19
N ILE A 152 -3.72 24.31 -1.21
CA ILE A 152 -2.53 23.63 -1.71
C ILE A 152 -1.32 24.07 -0.88
N LEU A 153 -0.44 23.12 -0.56
CA LEU A 153 0.85 23.43 0.07
C LEU A 153 1.63 24.42 -0.81
N LYS A 154 2.09 25.52 -0.23
CA LYS A 154 2.76 26.61 -0.95
C LYS A 154 3.94 26.13 -1.81
N ASP A 155 4.69 25.14 -1.31
CA ASP A 155 5.85 24.59 -2.02
C ASP A 155 5.44 23.81 -3.28
N PHE A 156 4.20 23.30 -3.33
CA PHE A 156 3.67 22.58 -4.49
C PHE A 156 2.95 23.50 -5.49
N GLY A 157 2.62 24.72 -5.10
CA GLY A 157 1.97 25.71 -5.98
C GLY A 157 0.69 26.29 -5.38
N THR A 158 -0.26 26.58 -6.25
CA THR A 158 -1.53 27.24 -5.92
C THR A 158 -2.73 26.40 -6.34
N MET A 159 -3.92 26.79 -5.89
CA MET A 159 -5.18 26.18 -6.36
C MET A 159 -5.38 26.35 -7.88
N ALA A 160 -4.90 27.46 -8.46
CA ALA A 160 -4.94 27.65 -9.91
C ALA A 160 -4.02 26.67 -10.66
N ASP A 161 -2.86 26.34 -10.10
CA ASP A 161 -1.97 25.31 -10.66
C ASP A 161 -2.61 23.91 -10.58
N PHE A 162 -3.37 23.63 -9.50
CA PHE A 162 -4.14 22.40 -9.39
C PHE A 162 -5.28 22.33 -10.41
N ASP A 163 -6.04 23.42 -10.58
CA ASP A 163 -7.12 23.49 -11.56
C ASP A 163 -6.58 23.29 -12.99
N GLU A 164 -5.41 23.87 -13.31
CA GLU A 164 -4.71 23.63 -14.56
C GLU A 164 -4.28 22.16 -14.72
N LEU A 165 -3.69 21.57 -13.67
CA LEU A 165 -3.30 20.15 -13.68
C LEU A 165 -4.49 19.25 -13.98
N LEU A 166 -5.61 19.42 -13.29
CA LEU A 166 -6.82 18.63 -13.48
C LEU A 166 -7.35 18.75 -14.92
N GLU A 167 -7.43 19.98 -15.45
CA GLU A 167 -7.83 20.22 -16.84
C GLU A 167 -6.91 19.53 -17.84
N GLN A 168 -5.58 19.62 -17.64
CA GLN A 168 -4.59 19.01 -18.54
C GLN A 168 -4.58 17.49 -18.48
N VAL A 169 -4.85 16.89 -17.32
CA VAL A 169 -5.04 15.44 -17.14
C VAL A 169 -6.26 14.98 -17.94
N HIS A 170 -7.40 15.63 -17.76
CA HIS A 170 -8.64 15.27 -18.45
C HIS A 170 -8.55 15.51 -19.97
N LYS A 171 -7.90 16.57 -20.44
CA LYS A 171 -7.64 16.80 -21.87
C LYS A 171 -6.88 15.66 -22.56
N ARG A 172 -6.06 14.95 -21.82
CA ARG A 172 -5.32 13.76 -22.31
C ARG A 172 -6.10 12.46 -22.17
N GLY A 173 -7.36 12.54 -21.74
CA GLY A 173 -8.21 11.36 -21.46
C GLY A 173 -7.68 10.51 -20.31
N MET A 174 -6.96 11.12 -19.38
CA MET A 174 -6.55 10.51 -18.11
C MET A 174 -7.49 10.97 -16.99
N ARG A 175 -7.41 10.30 -15.84
CA ARG A 175 -8.16 10.61 -14.62
C ARG A 175 -7.21 10.99 -13.50
N LEU A 176 -7.74 11.65 -12.46
CA LEU A 176 -6.98 12.10 -11.32
C LEU A 176 -7.70 11.74 -10.03
N ILE A 177 -7.04 10.95 -9.18
CA ILE A 177 -7.49 10.74 -7.80
C ILE A 177 -6.49 11.37 -6.83
N MET A 178 -7.01 11.81 -5.69
CA MET A 178 -6.22 12.42 -4.63
C MET A 178 -6.13 11.50 -3.41
N ASP A 179 -5.23 11.84 -2.50
CA ASP A 179 -5.16 11.18 -1.20
C ASP A 179 -6.17 11.81 -0.22
N LEU A 180 -6.90 11.00 0.51
CA LEU A 180 -7.87 11.42 1.51
C LEU A 180 -7.43 10.96 2.89
N VAL A 181 -6.90 11.87 3.69
CA VAL A 181 -6.43 11.61 5.05
C VAL A 181 -7.51 12.08 6.02
N VAL A 182 -8.28 11.17 6.57
CA VAL A 182 -9.43 11.50 7.43
C VAL A 182 -9.48 10.67 8.73
N ASN A 183 -8.45 9.89 9.01
CA ASN A 183 -8.27 9.31 10.34
C ASN A 183 -7.80 10.37 11.34
N HIS A 184 -7.02 11.35 10.89
CA HIS A 184 -6.39 12.38 11.72
C HIS A 184 -6.21 13.70 10.95
N THR A 185 -5.92 14.77 11.67
CA THR A 185 -5.45 16.06 11.13
C THR A 185 -4.14 16.46 11.77
N SER A 186 -3.46 17.48 11.21
CA SER A 186 -2.39 18.16 11.94
C SER A 186 -2.88 18.77 13.25
N ASP A 187 -2.00 18.85 14.26
CA ASP A 187 -2.23 19.64 15.48
C ASP A 187 -2.32 21.15 15.16
N GLU A 188 -1.91 21.57 13.96
CA GLU A 188 -2.06 22.93 13.46
C GLU A 188 -3.38 23.15 12.70
N HIS A 189 -4.23 22.14 12.53
CA HIS A 189 -5.54 22.30 11.90
C HIS A 189 -6.44 23.23 12.73
N GLU A 190 -7.26 24.05 12.06
CA GLU A 190 -8.13 25.01 12.72
C GLU A 190 -9.08 24.34 13.73
N TRP A 191 -9.60 23.15 13.40
CA TRP A 191 -10.47 22.39 14.32
C TRP A 191 -9.74 22.04 15.62
N PHE A 192 -8.49 21.57 15.53
CA PHE A 192 -7.73 21.18 16.72
C PHE A 192 -7.37 22.39 17.59
N LYS A 193 -6.95 23.50 16.97
CA LYS A 193 -6.68 24.76 17.69
C LYS A 193 -7.92 25.23 18.47
N LYS A 194 -9.09 25.24 17.83
CA LYS A 194 -10.35 25.58 18.49
C LYS A 194 -10.75 24.56 19.58
N ALA A 195 -10.43 23.29 19.39
CA ALA A 195 -10.65 22.27 20.42
C ALA A 195 -9.81 22.49 21.67
N LEU A 196 -8.58 23.03 21.52
CA LEU A 196 -7.72 23.37 22.67
C LEU A 196 -8.17 24.65 23.39
N GLU A 197 -8.72 25.63 22.66
CA GLU A 197 -9.14 26.92 23.21
C GLU A 197 -10.36 26.81 24.13
N ASP A 198 -11.33 25.95 23.80
CA ASP A 198 -12.60 25.85 24.53
C ASP A 198 -13.17 24.43 24.49
N LYS A 199 -13.25 23.80 25.69
CA LYS A 199 -13.88 22.47 25.87
C LYS A 199 -15.36 22.43 25.52
N SER A 200 -16.05 23.57 25.50
CA SER A 200 -17.46 23.67 25.10
C SER A 200 -17.64 23.86 23.59
N SER A 201 -16.56 24.06 22.86
CA SER A 201 -16.58 24.13 21.41
C SER A 201 -17.00 22.80 20.78
N LYS A 202 -17.81 22.82 19.71
CA LYS A 202 -18.13 21.62 18.91
C LYS A 202 -16.86 20.89 18.45
N TYR A 203 -15.76 21.63 18.26
CA TYR A 203 -14.49 21.08 17.79
C TYR A 203 -13.76 20.26 18.84
N HIS A 204 -14.07 20.42 20.14
CA HIS A 204 -13.52 19.55 21.17
C HIS A 204 -13.94 18.10 20.95
N ASP A 205 -15.21 17.86 20.61
CA ASP A 205 -15.74 16.54 20.33
C ASP A 205 -15.33 15.97 18.95
N TYR A 206 -14.63 16.76 18.13
CA TYR A 206 -14.05 16.27 16.85
C TYR A 206 -12.81 15.42 17.05
N TYR A 207 -12.18 15.50 18.24
CA TYR A 207 -10.98 14.78 18.60
C TYR A 207 -11.20 13.88 19.80
N ILE A 208 -10.28 12.96 20.02
CA ILE A 208 -10.37 11.98 21.10
C ILE A 208 -9.50 12.45 22.26
N PHE A 209 -10.13 13.05 23.28
CA PHE A 209 -9.50 13.49 24.52
C PHE A 209 -9.85 12.59 25.71
N ARG A 210 -8.91 12.43 26.66
CA ARG A 210 -9.11 11.68 27.91
C ARG A 210 -8.33 12.30 29.07
N ASP A 211 -8.88 12.17 30.27
CA ASP A 211 -8.17 12.57 31.50
C ASP A 211 -7.02 11.61 31.84
N ASN A 212 -7.18 10.33 31.49
CA ASN A 212 -6.17 9.29 31.71
C ASN A 212 -5.91 8.52 30.40
N LYS A 213 -4.65 8.41 30.02
CA LYS A 213 -4.24 7.61 28.87
C LYS A 213 -4.36 6.12 29.17
N ASN A 214 -4.64 5.32 28.12
CA ASN A 214 -4.47 3.88 28.13
C ASN A 214 -3.03 3.49 27.69
N ASN A 215 -2.77 2.19 27.49
CA ASN A 215 -1.45 1.67 27.13
C ASN A 215 -1.18 1.63 25.62
N TRP A 216 -1.99 2.29 24.78
CA TRP A 216 -1.80 2.24 23.32
C TRP A 216 -0.50 2.90 22.90
N THR A 217 0.13 2.29 21.87
CA THR A 217 1.37 2.77 21.28
C THR A 217 1.14 3.32 19.87
N SER A 218 1.93 4.32 19.50
CA SER A 218 1.93 4.94 18.18
C SER A 218 2.63 4.06 17.16
N PHE A 219 2.19 4.10 15.89
CA PHE A 219 2.89 3.52 14.75
C PHE A 219 4.32 4.07 14.60
N PHE A 220 4.55 5.32 15.02
CA PHE A 220 5.87 5.98 14.95
C PHE A 220 6.61 5.97 16.27
N SER A 221 6.42 4.91 17.05
CA SER A 221 7.05 4.65 18.35
C SER A 221 6.52 5.50 19.51
N GLY A 222 6.59 4.95 20.70
CA GLY A 222 6.18 5.60 21.94
C GLY A 222 4.68 5.50 22.23
N SER A 223 4.20 6.36 23.15
CA SER A 223 2.77 6.41 23.52
C SER A 223 1.93 6.99 22.38
N ALA A 224 0.71 6.49 22.20
CA ALA A 224 -0.28 7.08 21.29
C ALA A 224 -1.02 8.29 21.92
N TRP A 225 -0.55 8.81 23.02
CA TRP A 225 -1.20 9.90 23.74
C TRP A 225 -0.22 11.03 24.04
N ASN A 226 -0.60 12.25 23.68
CA ASN A 226 0.10 13.48 24.01
C ASN A 226 -0.72 14.30 25.00
N TYR A 227 -0.05 14.84 26.05
CA TYR A 227 -0.70 15.64 27.10
C TYR A 227 -0.74 17.12 26.70
N TYR A 228 -1.89 17.73 26.86
CA TYR A 228 -2.12 19.16 26.60
C TYR A 228 -2.51 19.86 27.91
N GLU A 229 -1.65 20.75 28.37
CA GLU A 229 -1.82 21.49 29.63
C GLU A 229 -3.08 22.38 29.61
N GLU A 230 -3.41 22.96 28.45
CA GLU A 230 -4.56 23.84 28.24
C GLU A 230 -5.88 23.16 28.63
N LEU A 231 -5.98 21.88 28.34
CA LEU A 231 -7.16 21.08 28.65
C LEU A 231 -7.02 20.23 29.91
N ASN A 232 -5.81 20.07 30.44
CA ASN A 232 -5.48 19.06 31.43
C ASN A 232 -5.95 17.65 31.00
N GLN A 233 -5.72 17.31 29.71
CA GLN A 233 -6.14 16.05 29.08
C GLN A 233 -5.09 15.54 28.11
N TYR A 234 -5.20 14.26 27.78
CA TYR A 234 -4.44 13.61 26.72
C TYR A 234 -5.26 13.58 25.44
N ALA A 235 -4.63 13.87 24.29
CA ALA A 235 -5.20 13.68 22.95
C ALA A 235 -4.59 12.43 22.30
N LEU A 236 -5.41 11.66 21.58
CA LEU A 236 -5.00 10.48 20.85
C LEU A 236 -4.29 10.86 19.54
N HIS A 237 -3.18 10.18 19.26
CA HIS A 237 -2.48 10.20 17.97
C HIS A 237 -1.93 8.79 17.66
N LEU A 238 -2.49 8.10 16.70
CA LEU A 238 -2.00 6.78 16.33
C LEU A 238 -0.67 6.85 15.55
N PHE A 239 -0.37 7.98 14.91
CA PHE A 239 0.84 8.23 14.13
C PHE A 239 1.75 9.26 14.82
N SER A 240 2.22 10.30 14.12
CA SER A 240 3.04 11.34 14.73
C SER A 240 2.30 12.07 15.86
N LYS A 241 3.07 12.59 16.80
CA LYS A 241 2.55 13.48 17.87
C LYS A 241 1.86 14.73 17.36
N LYS A 242 2.00 15.01 16.06
CA LYS A 242 1.38 16.13 15.35
C LYS A 242 0.18 15.72 14.50
N GLN A 243 -0.24 14.44 14.54
CA GLN A 243 -1.37 13.90 13.77
C GLN A 243 -2.47 13.45 14.73
N MET A 244 -3.41 14.36 15.02
CA MET A 244 -4.46 14.15 16.02
C MET A 244 -5.61 13.33 15.46
N ASP A 245 -5.93 12.19 16.08
CA ASP A 245 -7.00 11.28 15.67
C ASP A 245 -8.38 11.93 15.81
N LEU A 246 -9.18 11.79 14.75
CA LEU A 246 -10.54 12.29 14.67
C LEU A 246 -11.53 11.33 15.34
N ASN A 247 -12.54 11.89 15.98
CA ASN A 247 -13.62 11.17 16.67
C ASN A 247 -14.78 10.89 15.69
N TRP A 248 -14.70 9.81 14.95
CA TRP A 248 -15.73 9.41 13.98
C TRP A 248 -17.09 9.02 14.61
N GLU A 249 -17.17 8.85 15.93
CA GLU A 249 -18.45 8.71 16.62
C GLU A 249 -19.30 9.99 16.51
N ASN A 250 -18.65 11.16 16.33
CA ASN A 250 -19.33 12.43 16.20
C ASN A 250 -19.95 12.63 14.81
N PRO A 251 -21.28 12.71 14.65
CA PRO A 251 -21.94 12.88 13.36
C PRO A 251 -21.68 14.25 12.70
N GLU A 252 -21.40 15.31 13.49
CA GLU A 252 -21.06 16.62 12.92
C GLU A 252 -19.69 16.57 12.24
N LEU A 253 -18.71 15.91 12.86
CA LEU A 253 -17.42 15.66 12.22
C LEU A 253 -17.59 14.90 10.91
N ARG A 254 -18.37 13.80 10.90
CA ARG A 254 -18.60 13.02 9.67
C ARG A 254 -19.24 13.86 8.56
N ASN A 255 -20.17 14.74 8.90
CA ASN A 255 -20.76 15.67 7.93
C ASN A 255 -19.72 16.66 7.37
N ASP A 256 -18.91 17.29 8.23
CA ASP A 256 -17.87 18.24 7.81
C ASP A 256 -16.81 17.55 6.90
N VAL A 257 -16.45 16.29 7.21
CA VAL A 257 -15.56 15.47 6.34
C VAL A 257 -16.23 15.16 5.01
N ILE A 258 -17.50 14.75 4.99
CA ILE A 258 -18.25 14.46 3.75
C ILE A 258 -18.41 15.72 2.90
N GLU A 259 -18.64 16.88 3.50
CA GLU A 259 -18.67 18.16 2.78
C GLU A 259 -17.32 18.49 2.14
N MET A 260 -16.22 18.21 2.82
CA MET A 260 -14.86 18.39 2.29
C MET A 260 -14.62 17.44 1.10
N ILE A 261 -15.00 16.17 1.20
CA ILE A 261 -14.90 15.20 0.10
C ILE A 261 -15.70 15.69 -1.11
N ASN A 262 -16.97 16.09 -0.90
CA ASN A 262 -17.83 16.61 -1.97
C ASN A 262 -17.26 17.90 -2.60
N TRP A 263 -16.60 18.75 -1.83
CA TRP A 263 -15.96 19.96 -2.36
C TRP A 263 -14.91 19.63 -3.41
N TRP A 264 -14.06 18.62 -3.17
CA TRP A 264 -13.06 18.16 -4.13
C TRP A 264 -13.68 17.42 -5.32
N LEU A 265 -14.67 16.55 -5.09
CA LEU A 265 -15.40 15.87 -6.17
C LEU A 265 -16.14 16.86 -7.08
N ASN A 266 -16.71 17.93 -6.52
CA ASN A 266 -17.32 19.01 -7.29
C ASN A 266 -16.29 19.82 -8.11
N LYS A 267 -15.02 19.85 -7.74
CA LYS A 267 -13.95 20.39 -8.59
C LYS A 267 -13.66 19.51 -9.80
N GLY A 268 -14.09 18.25 -9.78
CA GLY A 268 -13.99 17.32 -10.91
C GLY A 268 -12.93 16.25 -10.78
N ILE A 269 -12.34 16.02 -9.60
CA ILE A 269 -11.47 14.85 -9.40
C ILE A 269 -12.26 13.55 -9.53
N ASP A 270 -11.60 12.47 -9.95
CA ASP A 270 -12.25 11.20 -10.28
C ASP A 270 -12.36 10.23 -9.09
N GLY A 271 -11.84 10.59 -7.93
CA GLY A 271 -11.92 9.76 -6.73
C GLY A 271 -10.81 10.01 -5.72
N PHE A 272 -10.70 9.07 -4.77
CA PHE A 272 -9.72 9.15 -3.69
C PHE A 272 -9.06 7.81 -3.38
N ARG A 273 -7.78 7.86 -3.01
CA ARG A 273 -7.14 6.89 -2.15
C ARG A 273 -7.35 7.32 -0.70
N MET A 274 -7.86 6.44 0.12
CA MET A 274 -8.26 6.75 1.50
C MET A 274 -7.22 6.20 2.47
N ASP A 275 -6.48 7.12 3.09
CA ASP A 275 -5.36 6.85 3.99
C ASP A 275 -5.85 6.14 5.26
N VAL A 276 -5.18 5.04 5.62
CA VAL A 276 -5.46 4.19 6.81
C VAL A 276 -6.94 4.10 7.21
N ILE A 277 -7.80 4.01 6.22
CA ILE A 277 -9.27 4.16 6.38
C ILE A 277 -9.89 3.10 7.29
N ASN A 278 -9.24 1.97 7.49
CA ASN A 278 -9.68 0.94 8.42
C ASN A 278 -9.50 1.33 9.90
N CYS A 279 -8.74 2.40 10.20
CA CYS A 279 -8.48 2.87 11.56
C CYS A 279 -9.49 3.90 12.09
N ILE A 280 -10.42 4.40 11.24
CA ILE A 280 -11.35 5.49 11.64
C ILE A 280 -12.31 5.10 12.76
N SER A 281 -12.68 3.82 12.88
CA SER A 281 -13.57 3.33 13.94
C SER A 281 -12.75 2.76 15.10
N LYS A 282 -12.93 3.32 16.30
CA LYS A 282 -12.30 2.85 17.53
C LYS A 282 -13.33 2.14 18.40
N ARG A 283 -12.88 1.20 19.22
CA ARG A 283 -13.74 0.49 20.16
C ARG A 283 -14.20 1.44 21.28
N GLU A 284 -15.50 1.40 21.60
CA GLU A 284 -16.10 2.21 22.66
C GLU A 284 -15.33 2.07 23.98
N GLY A 285 -15.16 3.19 24.71
CA GLY A 285 -14.44 3.27 25.98
C GLY A 285 -12.92 3.17 25.85
N LEU A 286 -12.37 2.92 24.65
CA LEU A 286 -10.93 2.85 24.37
C LEU A 286 -10.18 1.99 25.41
N PRO A 287 -10.50 0.67 25.52
CA PRO A 287 -9.90 -0.19 26.54
C PRO A 287 -8.40 -0.35 26.33
N ASP A 288 -7.69 -0.74 27.38
CA ASP A 288 -6.28 -1.13 27.26
C ASP A 288 -6.10 -2.22 26.20
N GLY A 289 -5.00 -2.14 25.46
CA GLY A 289 -4.57 -3.17 24.54
C GLY A 289 -3.98 -4.37 25.27
N ASP A 290 -4.08 -5.56 24.65
CA ASP A 290 -3.41 -6.77 25.13
C ASP A 290 -1.90 -6.67 24.86
N GLU A 291 -1.09 -6.80 25.92
CA GLU A 291 0.37 -6.64 25.82
C GLU A 291 1.01 -7.67 24.89
N LEU A 292 0.46 -8.88 24.80
CA LEU A 292 1.00 -9.91 23.92
C LEU A 292 0.66 -9.62 22.46
N ILE A 293 -0.58 -9.19 22.17
CA ILE A 293 -0.95 -8.73 20.82
C ILE A 293 -0.03 -7.58 20.43
N GLY A 294 0.19 -6.63 21.37
CA GLY A 294 1.13 -5.53 21.18
C GLY A 294 2.55 -5.99 20.84
N GLN A 295 3.07 -6.99 21.56
CA GLN A 295 4.40 -7.57 21.25
C GLN A 295 4.46 -8.28 19.91
N MET A 296 3.40 -9.02 19.54
CA MET A 296 3.33 -9.77 18.27
C MET A 296 3.17 -8.84 17.06
N MET A 297 2.41 -7.77 17.21
CA MET A 297 2.10 -6.83 16.12
C MET A 297 3.02 -5.60 16.09
N GLY A 298 3.86 -5.42 17.11
CA GLY A 298 4.65 -4.21 17.31
C GLY A 298 3.83 -2.99 17.81
N LEU A 299 2.51 -3.15 18.04
CA LEU A 299 1.57 -2.06 18.29
C LEU A 299 0.55 -2.48 19.36
N THR A 300 0.74 -2.00 20.59
CA THR A 300 -0.21 -2.25 21.68
C THR A 300 -1.51 -1.47 21.44
N GLY A 301 -2.64 -2.15 21.53
CA GLY A 301 -3.97 -1.56 21.33
C GLY A 301 -4.53 -1.67 19.93
N ILE A 302 -3.76 -2.19 18.94
CA ILE A 302 -4.16 -2.30 17.54
C ILE A 302 -5.50 -3.04 17.37
N GLU A 303 -5.78 -4.06 18.17
CA GLU A 303 -7.03 -4.83 18.15
C GLU A 303 -8.28 -4.01 18.47
N ASN A 304 -8.12 -2.78 18.96
CA ASN A 304 -9.23 -1.90 19.31
C ASN A 304 -9.56 -0.85 18.23
N TYR A 305 -8.74 -0.75 17.15
CA TYR A 305 -8.94 0.29 16.13
C TYR A 305 -8.67 -0.13 14.69
N PHE A 306 -7.94 -1.22 14.41
CA PHE A 306 -7.63 -1.57 13.01
C PHE A 306 -8.83 -2.13 12.23
N TYR A 307 -9.89 -2.53 12.92
CA TYR A 307 -11.16 -2.98 12.36
C TYR A 307 -12.25 -2.77 13.42
N GLY A 308 -12.59 -1.50 13.65
CA GLY A 308 -13.50 -1.11 14.72
C GLY A 308 -14.98 -1.38 14.39
N PRO A 309 -15.87 -1.32 15.41
CA PRO A 309 -17.24 -1.81 15.31
C PRO A 309 -18.15 -1.05 14.32
N HIS A 310 -17.86 0.21 14.03
CA HIS A 310 -18.65 1.07 13.14
C HIS A 310 -17.97 1.30 11.78
N LEU A 311 -16.88 0.59 11.44
CA LEU A 311 -16.13 0.79 10.21
C LEU A 311 -17.05 0.70 8.97
N HIS A 312 -17.82 -0.38 8.86
CA HIS A 312 -18.73 -0.59 7.73
C HIS A 312 -19.82 0.48 7.62
N GLU A 313 -20.31 0.98 8.75
CA GLU A 313 -21.31 2.05 8.80
C GLU A 313 -20.72 3.34 8.22
N TYR A 314 -19.52 3.73 8.66
CA TYR A 314 -18.87 4.95 8.19
C TYR A 314 -18.45 4.87 6.72
N LEU A 315 -17.95 3.73 6.26
CA LEU A 315 -17.61 3.53 4.85
C LEU A 315 -18.85 3.64 3.95
N ARG A 316 -19.98 3.03 4.34
CA ARG A 316 -21.25 3.16 3.61
C ARG A 316 -21.76 4.59 3.61
N GLU A 317 -21.67 5.29 4.74
CA GLU A 317 -22.10 6.69 4.84
C GLU A 317 -21.33 7.57 3.85
N ILE A 318 -19.99 7.45 3.82
CA ILE A 318 -19.12 8.17 2.87
C ILE A 318 -19.50 7.78 1.42
N LYS A 319 -19.61 6.48 1.13
CA LYS A 319 -19.92 5.99 -0.22
C LYS A 319 -21.24 6.55 -0.74
N GLN A 320 -22.29 6.52 0.08
CA GLN A 320 -23.63 6.99 -0.28
C GLN A 320 -23.72 8.50 -0.43
N LYS A 321 -23.05 9.26 0.46
CA LYS A 321 -23.18 10.72 0.51
C LYS A 321 -22.20 11.46 -0.38
N ALA A 322 -21.09 10.81 -0.77
CA ALA A 322 -20.04 11.46 -1.55
C ALA A 322 -19.70 10.71 -2.85
N PHE A 323 -19.32 9.46 -2.81
CA PHE A 323 -18.77 8.76 -4.00
C PHE A 323 -19.85 8.40 -5.03
N ILE A 324 -21.00 7.85 -4.61
CA ILE A 324 -22.09 7.47 -5.53
C ILE A 324 -22.63 8.67 -6.31
N PRO A 325 -22.93 9.83 -5.68
CA PRO A 325 -23.45 10.99 -6.39
C PRO A 325 -22.52 11.53 -7.49
N HIS A 326 -21.22 11.28 -7.37
CA HIS A 326 -20.20 11.74 -8.33
C HIS A 326 -19.65 10.63 -9.22
N GLU A 327 -20.16 9.39 -9.13
CA GLU A 327 -19.59 8.21 -9.80
C GLU A 327 -18.08 8.06 -9.55
N ALA A 328 -17.62 8.49 -8.37
CA ALA A 328 -16.22 8.58 -8.02
C ALA A 328 -15.66 7.24 -7.53
N PHE A 329 -14.37 7.00 -7.82
CA PHE A 329 -13.63 5.82 -7.41
C PHE A 329 -13.07 5.95 -5.99
N SER A 330 -13.05 4.83 -5.25
CA SER A 330 -12.46 4.76 -3.92
C SER A 330 -11.52 3.56 -3.78
N VAL A 331 -10.30 3.80 -3.33
CA VAL A 331 -9.38 2.73 -2.93
C VAL A 331 -8.88 2.99 -1.51
N GLY A 332 -9.12 2.04 -0.61
CA GLY A 332 -8.73 2.17 0.80
C GLY A 332 -7.34 1.60 1.05
N GLU A 333 -6.53 2.32 1.80
CA GLU A 333 -5.38 1.74 2.47
C GLU A 333 -5.87 1.04 3.73
N THR A 334 -5.60 -0.29 3.83
CA THR A 334 -6.15 -1.13 4.90
C THR A 334 -5.08 -2.03 5.51
N PRO A 335 -4.06 -1.45 6.19
CA PRO A 335 -3.02 -2.24 6.82
C PRO A 335 -3.60 -3.22 7.85
N GLY A 336 -3.13 -4.47 7.79
CA GLY A 336 -3.55 -5.51 8.73
C GLY A 336 -4.79 -6.30 8.34
N LEU A 337 -5.62 -5.85 7.39
CA LEU A 337 -6.76 -6.61 6.90
C LEU A 337 -6.28 -7.74 5.98
N GLY A 338 -6.73 -8.96 6.28
CA GLY A 338 -6.55 -10.12 5.40
C GLY A 338 -7.64 -10.20 4.33
N MET A 339 -7.56 -11.24 3.49
CA MET A 339 -8.43 -11.37 2.32
C MET A 339 -9.93 -11.40 2.65
N GLN A 340 -10.36 -12.14 3.68
CA GLN A 340 -11.79 -12.26 3.99
C GLN A 340 -12.36 -10.96 4.54
N MET A 341 -11.57 -10.23 5.36
CA MET A 341 -11.95 -8.89 5.83
C MET A 341 -11.98 -7.89 4.67
N CYS A 342 -11.02 -7.95 3.75
CA CYS A 342 -11.02 -7.12 2.54
C CYS A 342 -12.26 -7.38 1.66
N ARG A 343 -12.72 -8.62 1.55
CA ARG A 343 -13.97 -8.96 0.84
C ARG A 343 -15.20 -8.30 1.47
N LEU A 344 -15.20 -8.11 2.78
CA LEU A 344 -16.30 -7.43 3.48
C LEU A 344 -16.34 -5.93 3.22
N VAL A 345 -15.20 -5.29 2.94
CA VAL A 345 -15.14 -3.85 2.67
C VAL A 345 -15.17 -3.51 1.17
N THR A 346 -14.93 -4.50 0.26
CA THR A 346 -14.84 -4.25 -1.19
C THR A 346 -15.87 -5.00 -2.02
N GLY A 347 -16.69 -5.89 -1.43
CA GLY A 347 -17.76 -6.55 -2.17
C GLY A 347 -18.68 -5.51 -2.81
N GLU A 348 -18.90 -5.58 -4.13
CA GLU A 348 -19.69 -4.58 -4.86
C GLU A 348 -21.10 -4.39 -4.26
N GLU A 349 -21.67 -5.45 -3.71
CA GLU A 349 -22.98 -5.44 -3.03
C GLU A 349 -22.99 -4.67 -1.70
N ARG A 350 -21.79 -4.42 -1.15
CA ARG A 350 -21.64 -3.74 0.15
C ARG A 350 -21.77 -2.23 0.06
N ASN A 351 -21.44 -1.66 -1.09
CA ASN A 351 -21.41 -0.20 -1.29
C ASN A 351 -20.53 0.51 -0.24
N GLU A 352 -19.29 0.05 -0.10
CA GLU A 352 -18.29 0.59 0.83
C GLU A 352 -17.08 1.12 0.04
N LEU A 353 -16.06 0.30 -0.22
CA LEU A 353 -14.91 0.66 -1.04
C LEU A 353 -14.97 -0.07 -2.39
N ASP A 354 -14.41 0.52 -3.45
CA ASP A 354 -14.29 -0.16 -4.73
C ASP A 354 -13.09 -1.10 -4.78
N MET A 355 -12.05 -0.78 -4.01
CA MET A 355 -10.79 -1.53 -3.95
C MET A 355 -10.04 -1.25 -2.65
N VAL A 356 -9.07 -2.09 -2.31
CA VAL A 356 -8.14 -1.85 -1.20
C VAL A 356 -6.71 -2.13 -1.61
N PHE A 357 -5.76 -1.51 -0.91
CA PHE A 357 -4.36 -1.90 -0.85
C PHE A 357 -4.15 -2.84 0.33
N SER A 358 -3.86 -4.11 0.05
CA SER A 358 -3.32 -5.05 1.04
C SER A 358 -1.80 -5.02 1.00
N PHE A 359 -1.16 -5.05 2.16
CA PHE A 359 0.29 -4.96 2.31
C PHE A 359 0.95 -6.30 2.62
N ASP A 360 0.17 -7.36 2.80
CA ASP A 360 0.68 -8.66 3.25
C ASP A 360 1.72 -9.29 2.32
N HIS A 361 1.77 -8.86 1.05
CA HIS A 361 2.74 -9.34 0.07
C HIS A 361 4.07 -8.54 0.05
N LEU A 362 4.18 -7.44 0.78
CA LEU A 362 5.38 -6.58 0.74
C LEU A 362 6.55 -7.11 1.57
N GLU A 363 6.26 -7.99 2.56
CA GLU A 363 7.27 -8.63 3.38
C GLU A 363 7.07 -10.15 3.38
N THR A 364 8.15 -10.91 3.32
CA THR A 364 8.09 -12.36 3.51
C THR A 364 7.65 -12.67 4.95
N PRO A 365 6.75 -13.64 5.17
CA PRO A 365 6.28 -13.98 6.51
C PRO A 365 7.41 -14.29 7.49
N GLY A 366 7.31 -13.74 8.69
CA GLY A 366 8.33 -13.83 9.73
C GLY A 366 9.41 -12.76 9.67
N HIS A 367 9.35 -11.87 8.68
CA HIS A 367 10.25 -10.72 8.55
C HIS A 367 9.49 -9.40 8.67
N THR A 368 10.24 -8.34 8.96
CA THR A 368 9.74 -6.97 9.01
C THR A 368 10.46 -6.09 7.99
N ARG A 369 9.88 -4.94 7.69
CA ARG A 369 10.46 -3.98 6.74
C ARG A 369 11.89 -3.54 7.11
N PHE A 370 12.18 -3.43 8.41
CA PHE A 370 13.48 -2.99 8.94
C PHE A 370 14.51 -4.12 9.09
N GLU A 371 14.25 -5.28 8.52
CA GLU A 371 15.20 -6.39 8.49
C GLU A 371 15.92 -6.45 7.14
N ASP A 372 17.24 -6.71 7.20
CA ASP A 372 18.06 -6.94 6.01
C ASP A 372 18.01 -8.42 5.59
N TYR A 373 17.04 -8.81 4.76
CA TYR A 373 16.83 -10.15 4.24
C TYR A 373 16.59 -10.17 2.73
N GLU A 374 16.68 -11.34 2.08
CA GLU A 374 16.25 -11.51 0.69
C GLU A 374 14.79 -11.98 0.63
N TYR A 375 13.97 -11.24 -0.11
CA TYR A 375 12.54 -11.51 -0.25
C TYR A 375 12.26 -12.78 -1.07
N ASP A 376 11.32 -13.62 -0.61
CA ASP A 376 10.96 -14.87 -1.29
C ASP A 376 9.90 -14.66 -2.39
N LEU A 377 10.30 -14.72 -3.65
CA LEU A 377 9.38 -14.64 -4.81
C LEU A 377 8.37 -15.80 -4.87
N ASN A 378 8.65 -16.95 -4.23
CA ASN A 378 7.65 -18.02 -4.14
C ASN A 378 6.49 -17.61 -3.22
N TYR A 379 6.77 -16.83 -2.16
CA TYR A 379 5.72 -16.26 -1.33
C TYR A 379 4.86 -15.26 -2.12
N LEU A 380 5.48 -14.34 -2.87
CA LEU A 380 4.73 -13.42 -3.74
C LEU A 380 3.81 -14.18 -4.71
N ARG A 381 4.34 -15.22 -5.37
CA ARG A 381 3.56 -16.09 -6.26
C ARG A 381 2.35 -16.69 -5.55
N ASP A 382 2.57 -17.29 -4.37
CA ASP A 382 1.51 -17.98 -3.63
C ASP A 382 0.44 -16.99 -3.14
N TYR A 383 0.83 -15.80 -2.69
CA TYR A 383 -0.08 -14.70 -2.39
C TYR A 383 -0.92 -14.30 -3.63
N MET A 384 -0.29 -14.08 -4.77
CA MET A 384 -0.98 -13.69 -6.00
C MET A 384 -1.94 -14.77 -6.50
N ILE A 385 -1.58 -16.06 -6.37
CA ILE A 385 -2.46 -17.19 -6.69
C ILE A 385 -3.69 -17.17 -5.79
N ASP A 386 -3.48 -17.10 -4.47
CA ASP A 386 -4.55 -17.16 -3.49
C ASP A 386 -5.56 -16.03 -3.70
N TRP A 387 -5.09 -14.79 -3.82
CA TRP A 387 -5.97 -13.64 -4.06
C TRP A 387 -6.69 -13.71 -5.41
N THR A 388 -6.01 -14.14 -6.46
CA THR A 388 -6.64 -14.26 -7.79
C THR A 388 -7.74 -15.34 -7.81
N GLN A 389 -7.57 -16.43 -7.08
CA GLN A 389 -8.51 -17.55 -7.06
C GLN A 389 -9.66 -17.39 -6.05
N ASN A 390 -9.42 -16.72 -4.92
CA ASN A 390 -10.31 -16.76 -3.76
C ASN A 390 -10.94 -15.41 -3.39
N TYR A 391 -10.51 -14.29 -4.01
CA TYR A 391 -11.05 -12.97 -3.69
C TYR A 391 -12.50 -12.78 -4.17
N GLY A 392 -12.96 -13.56 -5.15
CA GLY A 392 -14.30 -13.51 -5.74
C GLY A 392 -14.40 -12.54 -6.93
N ASN A 393 -15.47 -12.69 -7.71
CA ASN A 393 -15.72 -11.83 -8.87
C ASN A 393 -16.39 -10.51 -8.52
N ASN A 394 -17.00 -10.43 -7.32
CA ASN A 394 -17.59 -9.21 -6.75
C ASN A 394 -16.57 -8.30 -6.05
N CYS A 395 -15.31 -8.72 -5.96
CA CYS A 395 -14.20 -7.96 -5.42
C CYS A 395 -13.14 -7.78 -6.50
N TRP A 396 -12.25 -6.78 -6.33
CA TRP A 396 -11.21 -6.51 -7.32
C TRP A 396 -9.89 -6.15 -6.65
N MET A 397 -8.82 -6.79 -7.09
CA MET A 397 -7.49 -6.68 -6.49
C MET A 397 -6.73 -5.49 -7.05
N SER A 398 -6.02 -4.73 -6.20
CA SER A 398 -4.93 -3.85 -6.60
C SER A 398 -3.63 -4.66 -6.75
N ILE A 399 -2.83 -4.37 -7.79
CA ILE A 399 -1.54 -5.03 -8.02
C ILE A 399 -0.45 -3.98 -8.00
N PHE A 400 0.39 -4.01 -6.98
CA PHE A 400 1.53 -3.10 -6.81
C PHE A 400 2.67 -3.81 -6.08
N TYR A 401 3.88 -3.30 -6.22
CA TYR A 401 5.06 -3.79 -5.51
C TYR A 401 5.75 -2.69 -4.72
N ASN A 402 5.56 -1.45 -5.13
CA ASN A 402 6.17 -0.28 -4.54
C ASN A 402 5.11 0.80 -4.28
N ASN A 403 5.34 1.60 -3.25
CA ASN A 403 4.63 2.83 -2.95
C ASN A 403 5.57 3.78 -2.20
N HIS A 404 5.07 4.92 -1.75
CA HIS A 404 5.83 5.94 -1.03
C HIS A 404 6.20 5.56 0.43
N ASP A 405 5.73 4.41 0.93
CA ASP A 405 5.91 3.95 2.31
C ASP A 405 6.79 2.70 2.45
N ASN A 406 7.33 2.20 1.34
CA ASN A 406 8.13 0.98 1.35
C ASN A 406 9.41 1.13 0.51
N PRO A 407 10.52 0.50 0.93
CA PRO A 407 11.69 0.34 0.08
C PRO A 407 11.34 -0.36 -1.23
N ARG A 408 12.14 -0.12 -2.28
CA ARG A 408 11.93 -0.72 -3.61
C ARG A 408 12.04 -2.24 -3.55
N MET A 409 11.00 -2.95 -4.00
CA MET A 409 10.89 -4.41 -3.95
C MET A 409 12.07 -5.12 -4.62
N VAL A 410 12.55 -4.63 -5.76
CA VAL A 410 13.69 -5.23 -6.47
C VAL A 410 14.93 -5.33 -5.60
N SER A 411 15.19 -4.33 -4.76
CA SER A 411 16.34 -4.30 -3.86
C SER A 411 16.21 -5.27 -2.68
N LYS A 412 14.99 -5.67 -2.32
CA LYS A 412 14.71 -6.70 -1.31
C LYS A 412 14.78 -8.12 -1.88
N ILE A 413 14.37 -8.33 -3.14
CA ILE A 413 14.35 -9.67 -3.76
C ILE A 413 15.75 -10.22 -3.89
N LYS A 414 16.71 -9.39 -4.32
CA LYS A 414 18.08 -9.82 -4.48
C LYS A 414 19.04 -8.69 -4.12
N LYS A 415 19.99 -8.96 -3.21
CA LYS A 415 21.05 -8.00 -2.88
C LYS A 415 22.07 -7.87 -4.00
N ASN A 416 22.30 -8.94 -4.76
CA ASN A 416 23.19 -8.91 -5.92
C ASN A 416 22.51 -8.22 -7.11
N LYS A 417 22.98 -7.02 -7.44
CA LYS A 417 22.44 -6.18 -8.52
C LYS A 417 22.51 -6.82 -9.93
N GLN A 418 23.25 -7.90 -10.09
CA GLN A 418 23.42 -8.60 -11.37
C GLN A 418 22.08 -8.97 -12.02
N TYR A 419 21.03 -9.25 -11.23
CA TYR A 419 19.72 -9.70 -11.73
C TYR A 419 18.62 -8.64 -11.63
N HIS A 420 18.93 -7.42 -11.19
CA HIS A 420 17.90 -6.42 -10.94
C HIS A 420 17.09 -6.06 -12.19
N THR A 421 17.73 -5.92 -13.36
CA THR A 421 17.02 -5.65 -14.62
C THR A 421 16.05 -6.79 -14.98
N GLN A 422 16.47 -8.06 -14.86
CA GLN A 422 15.61 -9.22 -15.11
C GLN A 422 14.45 -9.30 -14.14
N ILE A 423 14.69 -9.04 -12.86
CA ILE A 423 13.66 -9.05 -11.80
C ILE A 423 12.63 -7.94 -12.06
N LYS A 424 13.05 -6.72 -12.41
CA LYS A 424 12.14 -5.61 -12.78
C LYS A 424 11.21 -6.00 -13.93
N LYS A 425 11.76 -6.61 -14.97
CA LYS A 425 10.98 -7.10 -16.12
C LYS A 425 10.02 -8.23 -15.74
N LEU A 426 10.47 -9.19 -14.92
CA LEU A 426 9.64 -10.27 -14.40
C LEU A 426 8.45 -9.74 -13.59
N LEU A 427 8.70 -8.82 -12.67
CA LEU A 427 7.65 -8.18 -11.86
C LEU A 427 6.64 -7.45 -12.74
N ALA A 428 7.09 -6.70 -13.75
CA ALA A 428 6.22 -6.03 -14.70
C ALA A 428 5.33 -7.03 -15.47
N VAL A 429 5.88 -8.16 -15.95
CA VAL A 429 5.09 -9.20 -16.60
C VAL A 429 3.98 -9.71 -15.69
N ILE A 430 4.29 -10.04 -14.44
CA ILE A 430 3.30 -10.53 -13.47
C ILE A 430 2.25 -9.45 -13.20
N GLN A 431 2.66 -8.19 -12.98
CA GLN A 431 1.76 -7.06 -12.69
C GLN A 431 0.73 -6.82 -13.79
N PHE A 432 1.15 -6.83 -15.05
CA PHE A 432 0.28 -6.48 -16.17
C PHE A 432 -0.50 -7.65 -16.76
N THR A 433 -0.21 -8.90 -16.37
CA THR A 433 -0.91 -10.08 -16.90
C THR A 433 -1.85 -10.74 -15.87
N LEU A 434 -1.77 -10.43 -14.59
CA LEU A 434 -2.73 -10.90 -13.59
C LEU A 434 -4.05 -10.11 -13.63
N ARG A 435 -5.10 -10.72 -13.05
CA ARG A 435 -6.41 -10.07 -12.86
C ARG A 435 -6.35 -9.13 -11.68
N GLY A 436 -6.57 -7.86 -11.91
CA GLY A 436 -6.52 -6.78 -10.94
C GLY A 436 -6.10 -5.46 -11.60
N THR A 437 -6.14 -4.37 -10.89
CA THR A 437 -5.73 -3.05 -11.38
C THR A 437 -4.27 -2.79 -11.06
N PRO A 438 -3.39 -2.58 -12.06
CA PRO A 438 -2.00 -2.23 -11.82
C PRO A 438 -1.86 -0.80 -11.27
N PHE A 439 -1.08 -0.66 -10.19
CA PHE A 439 -0.61 0.61 -9.67
C PHE A 439 0.91 0.66 -9.82
N VAL A 440 1.39 1.58 -10.65
CA VAL A 440 2.82 1.85 -10.88
C VAL A 440 3.23 2.98 -9.96
N PHE A 441 4.25 2.79 -9.15
CA PHE A 441 4.80 3.87 -8.34
C PHE A 441 5.88 4.60 -9.13
N GLN A 442 5.91 5.94 -9.03
CA GLN A 442 6.92 6.77 -9.72
C GLN A 442 8.33 6.19 -9.59
N GLY A 443 9.00 6.03 -10.74
CA GLY A 443 10.34 5.45 -10.83
C GLY A 443 10.39 3.94 -11.04
N ASP A 444 9.28 3.21 -10.95
CA ASP A 444 9.24 1.78 -11.30
C ASP A 444 9.50 1.59 -12.81
N GLU A 445 8.88 2.44 -13.62
CA GLU A 445 8.98 2.45 -15.09
C GLU A 445 10.37 2.80 -15.61
N ILE A 446 11.20 3.39 -14.79
CA ILE A 446 12.61 3.71 -15.10
C ILE A 446 13.58 2.90 -14.24
N GLY A 447 13.08 1.89 -13.54
CA GLY A 447 13.86 0.89 -12.85
C GLY A 447 14.61 1.37 -11.61
N LEU A 448 14.06 2.34 -10.84
CA LEU A 448 14.72 2.81 -9.62
C LEU A 448 14.85 1.72 -8.56
N GLU A 449 15.93 1.80 -7.81
CA GLU A 449 16.32 0.93 -6.71
C GLU A 449 16.43 1.73 -5.40
N ASN A 450 16.66 1.02 -4.29
CA ASN A 450 16.95 1.68 -3.02
C ASN A 450 18.17 2.58 -3.13
N TYR A 451 18.11 3.74 -2.49
CA TYR A 451 19.23 4.65 -2.36
C TYR A 451 20.23 4.16 -1.30
N ASP A 452 21.52 4.42 -1.51
CA ASP A 452 22.57 4.02 -0.57
C ASP A 452 22.87 5.15 0.43
N PHE A 453 22.00 5.28 1.46
CA PHE A 453 22.19 6.24 2.54
C PHE A 453 23.48 5.95 3.32
N ASN A 454 24.22 7.00 3.71
CA ASN A 454 25.48 6.91 4.42
C ASN A 454 25.41 7.39 5.88
N SER A 455 24.37 8.14 6.24
CA SER A 455 24.14 8.62 7.60
C SER A 455 22.66 8.81 7.89
N ILE A 456 22.30 8.84 9.19
CA ILE A 456 20.94 9.12 9.65
C ILE A 456 20.48 10.54 9.26
N ASP A 457 21.42 11.49 9.08
CA ASP A 457 21.11 12.87 8.74
C ASP A 457 20.50 13.01 7.34
N GLN A 458 20.77 12.05 6.45
CA GLN A 458 20.15 11.97 5.12
C GLN A 458 18.72 11.47 5.13
N ILE A 459 18.24 10.93 6.26
CA ILE A 459 16.90 10.35 6.40
C ILE A 459 15.98 11.37 7.03
N ASN A 460 14.89 11.71 6.34
CA ASN A 460 13.88 12.69 6.78
C ASN A 460 12.62 12.02 7.33
N ASP A 461 12.43 10.74 7.08
CA ASP A 461 11.27 9.98 7.52
C ASP A 461 11.13 9.96 9.05
N VAL A 462 10.02 10.52 9.55
CA VAL A 462 9.74 10.65 11.00
C VAL A 462 9.71 9.31 11.71
N GLU A 463 9.13 8.27 11.09
CA GLU A 463 9.12 6.91 11.64
C GLU A 463 10.54 6.38 11.83
N SER A 464 11.35 6.49 10.80
CA SER A 464 12.75 6.04 10.82
C SER A 464 13.58 6.78 11.87
N ARG A 465 13.43 8.10 11.96
CA ARG A 465 14.15 8.92 12.97
C ARG A 465 13.74 8.55 14.40
N ASN A 466 12.45 8.37 14.65
CA ASN A 466 11.96 7.98 15.98
C ASN A 466 12.45 6.57 16.34
N LEU A 467 12.38 5.62 15.41
CA LEU A 467 12.88 4.27 15.63
C LEU A 467 14.41 4.27 15.88
N TYR A 468 15.18 5.08 15.14
CA TYR A 468 16.62 5.21 15.37
C TYR A 468 16.93 5.63 16.81
N VAL A 469 16.21 6.65 17.31
CA VAL A 469 16.38 7.12 18.71
C VAL A 469 16.09 5.99 19.71
N GLU A 470 15.06 5.18 19.48
CA GLU A 470 14.72 4.05 20.34
C GLU A 470 15.75 2.91 20.27
N LEU A 471 16.30 2.66 19.10
CA LEU A 471 17.35 1.65 18.88
C LEU A 471 18.68 2.06 19.55
N CYS A 472 19.07 3.33 19.47
CA CYS A 472 20.28 3.84 20.12
C CYS A 472 20.29 3.72 21.66
N LYS A 473 19.11 3.53 22.27
CA LYS A 473 19.01 3.19 23.70
C LYS A 473 19.42 1.75 24.01
N LYS A 474 19.49 0.87 23.00
CA LYS A 474 19.68 -0.58 23.13
C LYS A 474 20.93 -1.10 22.42
N MET A 475 21.45 -0.37 21.44
CA MET A 475 22.61 -0.77 20.62
C MET A 475 23.43 0.45 20.20
N ASP A 476 24.59 0.22 19.57
CA ASP A 476 25.42 1.31 19.03
C ASP A 476 24.77 1.96 17.80
N GLU A 477 25.12 3.23 17.55
CA GLU A 477 24.55 4.07 16.50
C GLU A 477 24.71 3.46 15.09
N LYS A 478 25.84 2.80 14.81
CA LYS A 478 26.08 2.19 13.51
C LYS A 478 25.16 1.00 13.29
N ALA A 479 25.00 0.13 14.28
CA ALA A 479 24.06 -1.00 14.19
C ALA A 479 22.61 -0.51 14.07
N ALA A 480 22.22 0.53 14.82
CA ALA A 480 20.92 1.16 14.71
C ALA A 480 20.68 1.72 13.29
N PHE A 481 21.68 2.41 12.71
CA PHE A 481 21.58 2.98 11.37
C PHE A 481 21.41 1.89 10.28
N GLU A 482 22.12 0.77 10.35
CA GLU A 482 21.96 -0.34 9.38
C GLU A 482 20.52 -0.91 9.40
N ILE A 483 19.89 -0.99 10.57
CA ILE A 483 18.48 -1.39 10.68
C ILE A 483 17.57 -0.35 9.98
N ILE A 484 17.78 0.93 10.27
CA ILE A 484 16.99 2.01 9.64
C ILE A 484 17.20 2.00 8.12
N LYS A 485 18.43 1.89 7.67
CA LYS A 485 18.79 1.83 6.25
C LYS A 485 18.10 0.69 5.51
N ALA A 486 17.86 -0.45 6.15
CA ALA A 486 17.16 -1.57 5.52
C ALA A 486 15.68 -1.25 5.18
N GLY A 487 15.01 -0.45 6.00
CA GLY A 487 13.56 -0.30 5.95
C GLY A 487 13.00 1.12 5.81
N THR A 488 13.85 2.16 5.75
CA THR A 488 13.35 3.54 5.66
C THR A 488 12.47 3.80 4.45
N ARG A 489 11.38 4.53 4.65
CA ARG A 489 10.46 4.99 3.57
C ARG A 489 11.18 5.91 2.58
N ASP A 490 12.27 6.56 2.97
CA ASP A 490 12.98 7.51 2.13
C ASP A 490 13.64 6.88 0.90
N HIS A 491 13.81 5.55 0.83
CA HIS A 491 14.16 4.87 -0.41
C HIS A 491 13.16 5.12 -1.55
N ALA A 492 11.90 5.29 -1.21
CA ALA A 492 10.84 5.60 -2.15
C ALA A 492 10.71 7.11 -2.45
N ARG A 493 11.30 7.97 -1.60
CA ARG A 493 11.10 9.43 -1.61
C ARG A 493 12.30 10.19 -2.16
N ILE A 494 12.93 9.62 -3.18
CA ILE A 494 14.09 10.18 -3.88
C ILE A 494 13.61 10.97 -5.10
N LEU A 495 14.18 12.16 -5.35
CA LEU A 495 13.95 12.94 -6.56
C LEU A 495 14.25 12.10 -7.80
N LEU A 496 13.30 12.03 -8.71
CA LEU A 496 13.46 11.27 -9.94
C LEU A 496 14.59 11.85 -10.82
N PRO A 497 15.32 11.01 -11.59
CA PRO A 497 16.45 11.43 -12.42
C PRO A 497 15.99 12.13 -13.71
N PHE A 498 15.05 13.09 -13.60
CA PHE A 498 14.68 13.95 -14.71
C PHE A 498 15.67 15.12 -14.86
N GLU A 499 15.83 15.64 -16.07
CA GLU A 499 16.80 16.71 -16.37
C GLU A 499 16.54 18.01 -15.59
N GLU A 500 15.26 18.34 -15.34
CA GLU A 500 14.90 19.49 -14.51
C GLU A 500 15.35 19.31 -13.06
N ASN A 501 15.11 18.13 -12.48
CA ASN A 501 15.53 17.79 -11.12
C ASN A 501 17.07 17.80 -10.99
N LYS A 502 17.76 17.30 -12.00
CA LYS A 502 19.23 17.33 -12.07
C LYS A 502 19.76 18.75 -12.09
N ARG A 503 19.18 19.61 -12.92
CA ARG A 503 19.56 21.04 -12.99
C ARG A 503 19.33 21.77 -11.68
N SER A 504 18.21 21.52 -11.02
CA SER A 504 17.90 22.07 -9.70
C SER A 504 18.93 21.66 -8.65
N PHE A 505 19.28 20.38 -8.61
CA PHE A 505 20.29 19.84 -7.72
C PHE A 505 21.68 20.45 -8.00
N GLU A 506 22.11 20.51 -9.26
CA GLU A 506 23.40 21.11 -9.68
C GLU A 506 23.46 22.61 -9.36
N ASN A 507 22.37 23.37 -9.55
CA ASN A 507 22.31 24.78 -9.20
C ASN A 507 22.48 25.00 -7.69
N LYS A 508 21.89 24.17 -6.86
CA LYS A 508 22.07 24.20 -5.41
C LYS A 508 23.52 23.91 -5.00
N LEU A 509 24.13 22.87 -5.58
CA LEU A 509 25.54 22.58 -5.37
C LEU A 509 26.44 23.77 -5.69
N ASN A 510 26.15 24.49 -6.77
CA ASN A 510 26.95 25.62 -7.23
C ASN A 510 26.68 26.94 -6.47
N SER A 511 25.47 27.12 -5.91
CA SER A 511 25.06 28.34 -5.21
C SER A 511 25.40 28.34 -3.73
N SER A 512 25.60 27.17 -3.13
CA SER A 512 26.02 27.02 -1.76
C SER A 512 27.55 26.86 -1.73
N ASN A 513 28.23 27.69 -0.95
CA ASN A 513 29.61 27.38 -0.52
C ASN A 513 29.64 26.12 0.39
N ASN A 514 28.61 25.33 0.35
CA ASN A 514 28.34 24.19 1.19
C ASN A 514 28.94 22.92 0.57
N SER A 515 29.47 22.06 1.40
CA SER A 515 29.93 20.74 0.97
C SER A 515 28.75 19.88 0.50
N GLN A 516 28.99 18.82 -0.27
CA GLN A 516 27.96 17.84 -0.63
C GLN A 516 27.16 17.37 0.59
N SER A 517 27.85 17.23 1.77
CA SER A 517 27.22 16.87 3.04
C SER A 517 26.20 17.87 3.56
N ASP A 518 26.37 19.18 3.28
CA ASP A 518 25.43 20.21 3.76
C ASP A 518 24.15 20.24 2.93
N ILE A 519 24.21 19.82 1.67
CA ILE A 519 23.07 19.68 0.78
C ILE A 519 22.31 18.38 1.07
N ASP A 520 23.04 17.29 1.29
CA ASP A 520 22.46 15.99 1.67
C ASP A 520 21.76 16.06 3.04
N ASN A 521 22.17 16.98 3.92
CA ASN A 521 21.57 17.23 5.23
C ASN A 521 20.47 18.30 5.22
N SER A 522 20.17 18.91 4.06
CA SER A 522 19.06 19.85 3.95
C SER A 522 17.72 19.10 3.93
N ALA A 523 16.63 19.75 4.39
CA ALA A 523 15.27 19.20 4.36
C ALA A 523 14.73 18.93 2.93
N TYR A 524 15.59 18.96 1.92
CA TYR A 524 15.26 18.78 0.51
C TYR A 524 15.39 17.31 0.09
N ALA A 525 14.61 16.94 -0.91
CA ALA A 525 14.64 15.60 -1.45
C ALA A 525 16.03 15.27 -2.05
N ILE A 526 16.55 14.10 -1.72
CA ILE A 526 17.80 13.61 -2.28
C ILE A 526 17.59 13.27 -3.76
N PHE A 527 18.51 13.73 -4.62
CA PHE A 527 18.47 13.42 -6.05
C PHE A 527 18.97 12.00 -6.32
N SER A 528 18.24 11.23 -7.13
CA SER A 528 18.69 9.92 -7.57
C SER A 528 19.90 10.04 -8.48
N GLN A 529 21.01 9.42 -8.12
CA GLN A 529 22.19 9.31 -8.98
C GLN A 529 22.04 8.19 -10.03
N GLN A 530 21.02 7.34 -9.89
CA GLN A 530 20.73 6.30 -10.85
C GLN A 530 20.14 6.93 -12.11
N GLN A 531 20.68 6.56 -13.28
CA GLN A 531 20.13 6.98 -14.55
C GLN A 531 18.81 6.25 -14.84
N ALA A 532 17.88 6.93 -15.50
CA ALA A 532 16.65 6.31 -15.98
C ALA A 532 16.95 5.17 -16.97
N ASP A 533 16.40 4.00 -16.72
CA ASP A 533 16.57 2.82 -17.57
C ASP A 533 15.50 2.82 -18.68
N LYS A 534 15.92 3.21 -19.87
CA LYS A 534 15.04 3.26 -21.06
C LYS A 534 14.50 1.89 -21.45
N GLU A 535 15.24 0.82 -21.20
CA GLU A 535 14.79 -0.53 -21.48
C GLU A 535 13.60 -0.90 -20.59
N ILE A 536 13.66 -0.57 -19.30
CA ILE A 536 12.53 -0.81 -18.37
C ILE A 536 11.32 0.03 -18.77
N PHE A 537 11.51 1.29 -19.19
CA PHE A 537 10.41 2.12 -19.70
C PHE A 537 9.69 1.46 -20.88
N GLU A 538 10.41 0.97 -21.87
CA GLU A 538 9.82 0.28 -23.02
C GLU A 538 9.13 -1.05 -22.64
N VAL A 539 9.64 -1.76 -21.64
CA VAL A 539 8.99 -2.95 -21.07
C VAL A 539 7.61 -2.59 -20.48
N TYR A 540 7.55 -1.58 -19.63
CA TYR A 540 6.28 -1.12 -19.03
C TYR A 540 5.31 -0.68 -20.12
N LYS A 541 5.73 0.19 -21.03
CA LYS A 541 4.93 0.67 -22.17
C LYS A 541 4.35 -0.47 -23.00
N THR A 542 5.19 -1.46 -23.36
CA THR A 542 4.78 -2.63 -24.15
C THR A 542 3.76 -3.48 -23.41
N LEU A 543 3.98 -3.78 -22.12
CA LEU A 543 3.08 -4.61 -21.32
C LEU A 543 1.75 -3.92 -21.02
N ILE A 544 1.77 -2.61 -20.78
CA ILE A 544 0.55 -1.79 -20.64
C ILE A 544 -0.28 -1.84 -21.93
N GLN A 545 0.35 -1.65 -23.07
CA GLN A 545 -0.30 -1.76 -24.39
C GLN A 545 -0.87 -3.16 -24.64
N LEU A 546 -0.09 -4.21 -24.32
CA LEU A 546 -0.54 -5.59 -24.45
C LEU A 546 -1.79 -5.84 -23.62
N ARG A 547 -1.81 -5.38 -22.35
CA ARG A 547 -2.97 -5.50 -21.45
C ARG A 547 -4.19 -4.76 -22.00
N LYS A 548 -4.04 -3.51 -22.43
CA LYS A 548 -5.14 -2.68 -22.95
C LYS A 548 -5.75 -3.23 -24.22
N ASN A 549 -4.93 -3.79 -25.08
CA ASN A 549 -5.37 -4.38 -26.34
C ASN A 549 -5.99 -5.77 -26.18
N ASN A 550 -5.95 -6.36 -25.00
CA ASN A 550 -6.44 -7.71 -24.72
C ASN A 550 -7.26 -7.74 -23.43
N PRO A 551 -8.59 -7.49 -23.49
CA PRO A 551 -9.48 -7.51 -22.32
C PRO A 551 -9.43 -8.82 -21.51
N GLU A 552 -9.02 -9.92 -22.12
CA GLU A 552 -8.81 -11.20 -21.44
C GLU A 552 -7.70 -11.15 -20.39
N LEU A 553 -6.71 -10.28 -20.53
CA LEU A 553 -5.71 -10.04 -19.47
C LEU A 553 -6.29 -9.23 -18.30
N ILE A 554 -7.40 -8.52 -18.53
CA ILE A 554 -8.14 -7.78 -17.50
C ILE A 554 -9.17 -8.70 -16.84
N TYR A 555 -10.17 -9.16 -17.60
CA TYR A 555 -11.37 -9.83 -17.11
C TYR A 555 -11.36 -11.34 -17.24
N GLY A 556 -10.50 -11.90 -18.10
CA GLY A 556 -10.48 -13.32 -18.43
C GLY A 556 -10.14 -14.21 -17.21
N ASP A 557 -10.51 -15.47 -17.33
CA ASP A 557 -10.28 -16.46 -16.28
C ASP A 557 -8.80 -16.67 -16.00
N PHE A 558 -8.52 -17.16 -14.81
CA PHE A 558 -7.20 -17.55 -14.36
C PHE A 558 -7.16 -19.06 -14.12
N GLU A 559 -6.18 -19.73 -14.71
CA GLU A 559 -5.90 -21.13 -14.48
C GLU A 559 -4.42 -21.32 -14.14
N LEU A 560 -4.16 -21.89 -12.95
CA LEU A 560 -2.80 -22.21 -12.53
C LEU A 560 -2.32 -23.49 -13.22
N LEU A 561 -1.22 -23.40 -13.97
CA LEU A 561 -0.65 -24.54 -14.70
C LEU A 561 0.55 -25.16 -13.99
N ASN A 562 1.40 -24.35 -13.33
CA ASN A 562 2.55 -24.84 -12.58
C ASN A 562 2.99 -23.82 -11.51
N ASN A 563 3.05 -24.28 -10.25
CA ASN A 563 3.57 -23.53 -9.10
C ASN A 563 4.62 -24.32 -8.31
N LYS A 564 5.35 -25.22 -8.95
CA LYS A 564 6.51 -25.88 -8.31
C LYS A 564 7.51 -24.81 -7.88
N LYS A 565 8.41 -25.18 -6.96
CA LYS A 565 9.41 -24.26 -6.45
C LYS A 565 10.08 -23.48 -7.59
N ASP A 566 10.20 -22.17 -7.40
CA ASP A 566 10.82 -21.22 -8.34
C ASP A 566 10.14 -21.11 -9.72
N ARG A 567 8.88 -21.57 -9.83
CA ARG A 567 8.09 -21.50 -11.07
C ARG A 567 6.73 -20.85 -10.83
N PHE A 568 6.30 -20.03 -11.79
CA PHE A 568 4.94 -19.51 -11.84
C PHE A 568 4.43 -19.56 -13.29
N VAL A 569 3.59 -20.54 -13.58
CA VAL A 569 2.99 -20.71 -14.91
C VAL A 569 1.49 -20.70 -14.78
N TYR A 570 0.85 -19.81 -15.50
CA TYR A 570 -0.60 -19.66 -15.49
C TYR A 570 -1.15 -19.28 -16.85
N LYS A 571 -2.43 -19.55 -17.02
CA LYS A 571 -3.21 -19.18 -18.18
C LYS A 571 -4.19 -18.07 -17.84
N ARG A 572 -4.38 -17.13 -18.77
CA ARG A 572 -5.37 -16.06 -18.69
C ARG A 572 -6.23 -16.06 -19.92
N GLY A 573 -7.50 -15.70 -19.76
CA GLY A 573 -8.45 -15.51 -20.85
C GLY A 573 -9.37 -16.69 -21.12
N ASN A 574 -10.43 -16.43 -21.87
CA ASN A 574 -11.47 -17.38 -22.24
C ASN A 574 -11.44 -17.64 -23.76
N ALA A 575 -11.89 -16.68 -24.57
CA ALA A 575 -11.90 -16.81 -26.04
C ALA A 575 -10.51 -16.65 -26.64
N VAL A 576 -9.74 -15.66 -26.19
CA VAL A 576 -8.30 -15.51 -26.48
C VAL A 576 -7.53 -15.89 -25.23
N GLN A 577 -6.63 -16.85 -25.35
CA GLN A 577 -5.90 -17.39 -24.22
C GLN A 577 -4.43 -16.98 -24.26
N PHE A 578 -3.90 -16.66 -23.09
CA PHE A 578 -2.49 -16.38 -22.88
C PHE A 578 -1.92 -17.36 -21.87
N ILE A 579 -0.72 -17.87 -22.13
CA ILE A 579 0.08 -18.62 -21.15
C ILE A 579 1.26 -17.74 -20.76
N ILE A 580 1.43 -17.54 -19.46
CA ILE A 580 2.51 -16.78 -18.87
C ILE A 580 3.42 -17.77 -18.14
N ASP A 581 4.70 -17.79 -18.50
CA ASP A 581 5.69 -18.72 -17.99
C ASP A 581 6.85 -17.95 -17.36
N CYS A 582 6.97 -18.02 -16.02
CA CYS A 582 7.92 -17.26 -15.23
C CYS A 582 8.92 -18.17 -14.49
N ASN A 583 10.20 -17.83 -14.58
CA ASN A 583 11.28 -18.35 -13.74
C ASN A 583 11.52 -17.39 -12.58
N LEU A 584 11.32 -17.85 -11.33
CA LEU A 584 11.46 -17.05 -10.12
C LEU A 584 12.84 -17.21 -9.45
N SER A 585 13.83 -17.75 -10.16
CA SER A 585 15.14 -18.05 -9.58
C SER A 585 16.31 -17.53 -10.42
N ASP A 586 17.47 -17.49 -9.79
CA ASP A 586 18.76 -17.17 -10.41
C ASP A 586 19.41 -18.33 -11.19
N LYS A 587 18.62 -19.40 -11.46
CA LYS A 587 19.06 -20.59 -12.19
C LYS A 587 18.20 -20.78 -13.42
N ASN A 588 18.80 -21.41 -14.45
CA ASN A 588 18.04 -21.85 -15.60
C ASN A 588 16.95 -22.85 -15.21
N GLN A 589 15.75 -22.68 -15.73
CA GLN A 589 14.61 -23.56 -15.51
C GLN A 589 14.11 -24.15 -16.82
N LYS A 590 13.48 -25.33 -16.76
CA LYS A 590 12.83 -25.90 -17.92
C LYS A 590 11.60 -25.06 -18.29
N ALA A 591 11.52 -24.58 -19.52
CA ALA A 591 10.34 -23.85 -20.00
C ALA A 591 9.09 -24.73 -20.00
N PHE A 592 7.92 -24.12 -19.85
CA PHE A 592 6.64 -24.79 -20.02
C PHE A 592 6.44 -25.12 -21.52
N VAL A 593 6.01 -26.33 -21.80
CA VAL A 593 5.75 -26.75 -23.18
C VAL A 593 4.37 -26.27 -23.60
N VAL A 594 4.32 -25.33 -24.52
CA VAL A 594 3.07 -24.88 -25.17
C VAL A 594 2.83 -25.64 -26.47
N GLY A 595 1.56 -25.82 -26.83
CA GLY A 595 1.18 -26.44 -28.11
C GLY A 595 1.54 -25.54 -29.32
N LYS A 596 1.55 -26.11 -30.54
CA LYS A 596 1.85 -25.36 -31.78
C LYS A 596 0.80 -24.29 -32.10
N GLU A 597 -0.36 -24.37 -31.48
CA GLU A 597 -1.42 -23.37 -31.56
C GLU A 597 -1.12 -22.07 -30.81
N TYR A 598 -0.04 -22.01 -30.05
CA TYR A 598 0.40 -20.79 -29.34
C TYR A 598 1.60 -20.17 -30.03
N GLU A 599 1.61 -18.84 -30.13
CA GLU A 599 2.75 -18.03 -30.53
C GLU A 599 3.34 -17.26 -29.35
N LEU A 600 4.66 -17.05 -29.37
CA LEU A 600 5.30 -16.16 -28.39
C LEU A 600 5.01 -14.70 -28.79
N VAL A 601 4.39 -13.94 -27.90
CA VAL A 601 4.10 -12.52 -28.13
C VAL A 601 5.01 -11.58 -27.33
N TYR A 602 5.64 -12.07 -26.27
CA TYR A 602 6.58 -11.29 -25.47
C TYR A 602 7.56 -12.19 -24.69
N ALA A 603 8.80 -11.73 -24.54
CA ALA A 603 9.79 -12.31 -23.64
C ALA A 603 10.67 -11.22 -23.03
N THR A 604 11.10 -11.43 -21.79
CA THR A 604 11.94 -10.47 -21.07
C THR A 604 13.40 -10.48 -21.49
N THR A 605 13.83 -11.45 -22.27
CA THR A 605 15.19 -11.57 -22.83
C THR A 605 15.17 -11.35 -24.34
N ALA A 606 16.06 -10.47 -24.87
CA ALA A 606 16.11 -10.09 -26.27
C ALA A 606 16.46 -11.25 -27.23
N ASP A 607 17.24 -12.23 -26.75
CA ASP A 607 17.67 -13.39 -27.56
C ASP A 607 16.54 -14.38 -27.87
N THR A 608 15.37 -14.21 -27.27
CA THR A 608 14.27 -15.18 -27.38
C THR A 608 13.69 -15.22 -28.79
N GLU A 609 13.62 -14.11 -29.53
CA GLU A 609 13.18 -14.08 -30.93
C GLU A 609 14.11 -14.89 -31.87
N VAL A 610 15.41 -14.87 -31.59
CA VAL A 610 16.42 -15.65 -32.34
C VAL A 610 16.34 -17.13 -31.96
N LYS A 611 16.15 -17.45 -30.68
CA LYS A 611 16.06 -18.82 -30.16
C LYS A 611 14.79 -19.55 -30.60
N ILE A 612 13.68 -18.84 -30.83
CA ILE A 612 12.41 -19.41 -31.33
C ILE A 612 12.62 -20.05 -32.70
N LYS A 613 13.46 -19.46 -33.57
CA LYS A 613 13.76 -19.99 -34.89
C LYS A 613 14.66 -21.23 -34.90
N THR A 614 15.23 -21.61 -33.77
CA THR A 614 16.29 -22.64 -33.65
C THR A 614 15.95 -23.86 -32.80
N ASP A 615 14.67 -24.12 -32.46
CA ASP A 615 14.22 -25.22 -31.57
C ASP A 615 14.89 -25.27 -30.15
N SER A 616 15.62 -24.21 -29.74
CA SER A 616 16.35 -24.17 -28.48
C SER A 616 15.53 -23.61 -27.31
N ILE A 617 14.19 -23.59 -27.40
CA ILE A 617 13.24 -22.91 -26.48
C ILE A 617 12.99 -23.68 -25.16
N SER A 618 13.70 -24.74 -24.90
CA SER A 618 13.41 -25.63 -23.75
C SER A 618 13.82 -25.06 -22.37
N VAL A 619 14.51 -23.91 -22.33
CA VAL A 619 15.10 -23.35 -21.11
C VAL A 619 14.69 -21.88 -20.96
N LEU A 620 14.26 -21.52 -19.75
CA LEU A 620 14.14 -20.14 -19.27
C LEU A 620 15.44 -19.73 -18.57
N GLU A 621 15.93 -18.54 -18.90
CA GLU A 621 17.06 -17.93 -18.23
C GLU A 621 16.68 -17.45 -16.79
N PRO A 622 17.66 -17.08 -15.94
CA PRO A 622 17.38 -16.54 -14.63
C PRO A 622 16.41 -15.35 -14.68
N TYR A 623 15.32 -15.44 -13.90
CA TYR A 623 14.25 -14.42 -13.81
C TYR A 623 13.59 -14.08 -15.16
N GLU A 624 13.68 -14.95 -16.15
CA GLU A 624 13.00 -14.76 -17.44
C GLU A 624 11.49 -15.03 -17.31
N ALA A 625 10.70 -14.21 -18.00
CA ALA A 625 9.27 -14.43 -18.22
C ALA A 625 8.92 -14.40 -19.72
N ARG A 626 7.99 -15.26 -20.12
CA ARG A 626 7.46 -15.35 -21.50
C ARG A 626 5.94 -15.29 -21.48
N ILE A 627 5.38 -14.65 -22.50
CA ILE A 627 3.93 -14.59 -22.73
C ILE A 627 3.66 -15.21 -24.11
N TYR A 628 2.81 -16.23 -24.14
CA TYR A 628 2.33 -16.88 -25.35
C TYR A 628 0.85 -16.56 -25.55
N ARG A 629 0.41 -16.43 -26.80
CA ARG A 629 -0.99 -16.19 -27.18
C ARG A 629 -1.48 -17.34 -28.06
N LEU A 630 -2.71 -17.83 -27.81
CA LEU A 630 -3.38 -18.81 -28.68
C LEU A 630 -3.61 -18.21 -30.07
N LEU A 631 -3.18 -18.92 -31.10
CA LEU A 631 -3.49 -18.60 -32.47
C LEU A 631 -4.97 -18.89 -32.75
N LYS A 632 -5.65 -17.97 -33.43
CA LYS A 632 -7.05 -18.13 -33.82
C LYS A 632 -7.20 -19.19 -34.92
#